data_52a403b2a1af05ff74815d1a1905c471
#
_entry.id   52a403b2a1af05ff74815d1a1905c471
#
_cell.length_a   1.000
_cell.length_b   1.000
_cell.length_c   1.000
_cell.angle_alpha   90.00
_cell.angle_beta   90.00
_cell.angle_gamma   90.00
#
_symmetry.space_group_name_H-M   'P 1'
#
loop_
_entity.id
_entity.type
_entity.pdbx_description
1 polymer ?
#
loop_
_entity_poly.entity_id
_entity_poly.type
_entity_poly.pdbx_seq_one_letter_code
_entity_poly.pdbx_strand_id
1 'polypeptide(L)'
;MNKQRVSVVVPTHFRDDMLAECLESLAAQRLPLHEVVVVDDGGSGSAREVVERFGTRFHYLWQPNGGMQSARNNGARASTGEWIAFLDDDDLWLPERHGLVADLIATGQVDLISGDFTKFGDGWLAPNGVFDEMAQQSPGFWDGIPHETGATFSIVGSFPTTRLLPVYPFWPSTLVIRRNLFDRLNGWNETLKGIKSEDIEFVFRAIKSGQLGIIWTPTVHYRVHAENDSGSNLSVALGRTHVWGILLSDPNTSADEKLSLANAIDNALHGILFSAFSSKKYKVALQASKNIDRLNLSPSEKIKVAISRIIVTIGSVKDC
;
A
#
# COMPACT_ATOMS: atom_id res chain seq x y z
N MET A 1 32.27 -10.21 -3.87
CA MET A 1 30.81 -10.19 -3.94
C MET A 1 30.37 -8.75 -3.81
N ASN A 2 29.75 -8.19 -4.85
CA ASN A 2 29.23 -6.82 -4.80
C ASN A 2 28.07 -6.85 -3.76
N LYS A 3 28.28 -6.24 -2.58
CA LYS A 3 27.20 -6.16 -1.57
C LYS A 3 26.12 -5.27 -2.14
N GLN A 4 24.99 -5.87 -2.48
CA GLN A 4 23.83 -5.12 -2.94
C GLN A 4 23.36 -4.21 -1.81
N ARG A 5 23.37 -2.90 -2.07
CA ARG A 5 23.08 -1.88 -1.05
C ARG A 5 21.58 -1.62 -1.04
N VAL A 6 20.91 -2.22 -0.05
CA VAL A 6 19.47 -1.97 0.22
C VAL A 6 19.36 -1.00 1.38
N SER A 7 18.73 0.16 1.16
CA SER A 7 18.33 1.11 2.19
C SER A 7 16.87 0.86 2.55
N VAL A 8 16.55 0.77 3.84
CA VAL A 8 15.17 0.64 4.30
C VAL A 8 14.69 2.00 4.79
N VAL A 9 13.54 2.46 4.29
CA VAL A 9 12.88 3.70 4.70
C VAL A 9 11.70 3.35 5.60
N VAL A 10 11.70 3.91 6.81
CA VAL A 10 10.66 3.72 7.83
C VAL A 10 10.03 5.06 8.15
N PRO A 11 8.84 5.38 7.62
CA PRO A 11 8.09 6.55 8.06
C PRO A 11 7.50 6.28 9.45
N THR A 12 7.51 7.29 10.35
CA THR A 12 6.89 7.18 11.68
C THR A 12 6.20 8.47 12.07
N HIS A 13 5.16 8.35 12.93
CA HIS A 13 4.45 9.49 13.48
C HIS A 13 3.81 9.13 14.82
N PHE A 14 4.42 9.56 15.93
CA PHE A 14 3.96 9.32 17.33
C PHE A 14 3.75 7.82 17.71
N ARG A 15 4.60 6.91 17.23
CA ARG A 15 4.48 5.45 17.48
C ARG A 15 5.80 4.84 17.98
N ASP A 16 6.44 5.48 18.96
CA ASP A 16 7.79 5.14 19.42
C ASP A 16 7.96 3.66 19.84
N ASP A 17 6.94 3.08 20.50
CA ASP A 17 6.99 1.67 20.94
C ASP A 17 6.97 0.70 19.74
N MET A 18 6.06 0.92 18.79
CA MET A 18 5.98 0.10 17.58
C MET A 18 7.23 0.29 16.71
N LEU A 19 7.70 1.53 16.58
CA LEU A 19 8.97 1.82 15.91
C LEU A 19 10.14 1.04 16.51
N ALA A 20 10.22 0.95 17.83
CA ALA A 20 11.29 0.18 18.48
C ALA A 20 11.27 -1.30 18.06
N GLU A 21 10.09 -1.96 18.10
CA GLU A 21 9.92 -3.34 17.64
C GLU A 21 10.25 -3.50 16.13
N CYS A 22 9.81 -2.55 15.31
CA CYS A 22 10.12 -2.50 13.88
C CYS A 22 11.64 -2.47 13.65
N LEU A 23 12.36 -1.56 14.33
CA LEU A 23 13.82 -1.43 14.20
C LEU A 23 14.57 -2.64 14.76
N GLU A 24 14.08 -3.28 15.83
CA GLU A 24 14.60 -4.56 16.31
C GLU A 24 14.54 -5.64 15.25
N SER A 25 13.42 -5.72 14.51
CA SER A 25 13.23 -6.67 13.41
C SER A 25 14.23 -6.44 12.26
N LEU A 26 14.56 -5.17 11.99
CA LEU A 26 15.55 -4.80 10.97
C LEU A 26 16.99 -5.07 11.46
N ALA A 27 17.28 -4.84 12.73
CA ALA A 27 18.57 -5.15 13.32
C ALA A 27 18.84 -6.67 13.39
N ALA A 28 17.77 -7.48 13.50
CA ALA A 28 17.83 -8.95 13.58
C ALA A 28 17.97 -9.64 12.21
N GLN A 29 18.07 -8.90 11.10
CA GLN A 29 18.22 -9.51 9.78
C GLN A 29 19.49 -10.36 9.69
N ARG A 30 19.37 -11.62 9.22
CA ARG A 30 20.51 -12.55 9.05
C ARG A 30 21.58 -12.01 8.09
N LEU A 31 21.16 -11.35 7.01
CA LEU A 31 22.03 -10.57 6.15
C LEU A 31 21.91 -9.09 6.56
N PRO A 32 23.01 -8.44 7.02
CA PRO A 32 22.93 -7.04 7.47
C PRO A 32 22.51 -6.08 6.35
N LEU A 33 21.60 -5.17 6.66
CA LEU A 33 21.17 -4.07 5.80
C LEU A 33 22.32 -3.08 5.53
N HIS A 34 22.24 -2.36 4.43
CA HIS A 34 23.15 -1.26 4.13
C HIS A 34 22.92 -0.10 5.12
N GLU A 35 21.70 0.38 5.22
CA GLU A 35 21.26 1.41 6.16
C GLU A 35 19.73 1.36 6.37
N VAL A 36 19.28 2.01 7.42
CA VAL A 36 17.86 2.25 7.72
C VAL A 36 17.68 3.76 7.92
N VAL A 37 16.74 4.37 7.22
CA VAL A 37 16.42 5.80 7.34
C VAL A 37 15.02 5.92 7.93
N VAL A 38 14.94 6.34 9.18
CA VAL A 38 13.68 6.60 9.88
C VAL A 38 13.28 8.06 9.65
N VAL A 39 12.09 8.28 9.12
CA VAL A 39 11.56 9.62 8.85
C VAL A 39 10.41 9.92 9.81
N ASP A 40 10.67 10.78 10.79
CA ASP A 40 9.68 11.28 11.73
C ASP A 40 8.87 12.40 11.08
N ASP A 41 7.63 12.08 10.70
CA ASP A 41 6.73 12.95 9.92
C ASP A 41 5.92 13.89 10.81
N GLY A 42 6.59 14.78 11.52
CA GLY A 42 5.98 15.80 12.37
C GLY A 42 5.70 15.33 13.79
N GLY A 43 6.38 14.28 14.23
CA GLY A 43 6.37 13.85 15.64
C GLY A 43 7.12 14.83 16.54
N SER A 44 7.11 14.52 17.85
CA SER A 44 7.74 15.34 18.90
C SER A 44 9.28 15.33 18.87
N GLY A 45 9.88 14.43 18.06
CA GLY A 45 11.32 14.17 18.05
C GLY A 45 11.75 13.02 18.98
N SER A 46 10.84 12.41 19.74
CA SER A 46 11.13 11.27 20.63
C SER A 46 11.64 10.03 19.87
N ALA A 47 11.17 9.84 18.63
CA ALA A 47 11.67 8.79 17.74
C ALA A 47 13.19 8.83 17.54
N ARG A 48 13.85 9.98 17.68
CA ARG A 48 15.32 10.10 17.64
C ARG A 48 16.00 9.22 18.68
N GLU A 49 15.52 9.26 19.92
CA GLU A 49 16.10 8.47 21.01
C GLU A 49 15.94 6.97 20.77
N VAL A 50 14.83 6.57 20.12
CA VAL A 50 14.60 5.18 19.72
C VAL A 50 15.64 4.78 18.67
N VAL A 51 15.83 5.57 17.61
CA VAL A 51 16.74 5.26 16.49
C VAL A 51 18.20 5.17 16.95
N GLU A 52 18.64 6.09 17.82
CA GLU A 52 20.04 6.15 18.30
C GLU A 52 20.49 4.89 19.04
N ARG A 53 19.56 4.07 19.57
CA ARG A 53 19.89 2.78 20.23
C ARG A 53 20.41 1.72 19.26
N PHE A 54 20.14 1.83 17.96
CA PHE A 54 20.45 0.80 16.95
C PHE A 54 21.80 1.01 16.23
N GLY A 55 22.52 2.09 16.56
CA GLY A 55 23.86 2.35 16.05
C GLY A 55 23.92 3.01 14.68
N THR A 56 25.12 3.08 14.10
CA THR A 56 25.45 4.02 13.01
C THR A 56 24.84 3.69 11.65
N ARG A 57 24.18 2.56 11.49
CA ARG A 57 23.44 2.23 10.25
C ARG A 57 22.00 2.73 10.27
N PHE A 58 21.51 3.20 11.42
CA PHE A 58 20.16 3.71 11.59
C PHE A 58 20.25 5.22 11.68
N HIS A 59 19.58 5.90 10.76
CA HIS A 59 19.62 7.35 10.60
C HIS A 59 18.25 7.92 10.90
N TYR A 60 18.21 8.97 11.69
CA TYR A 60 16.99 9.71 12.00
C TYR A 60 16.91 10.97 11.15
N LEU A 61 15.75 11.19 10.54
CA LEU A 61 15.39 12.38 9.80
C LEU A 61 14.05 12.91 10.30
N TRP A 62 13.98 14.18 10.67
CA TRP A 62 12.72 14.82 11.00
C TRP A 62 12.24 15.70 9.84
N GLN A 63 10.91 15.74 9.63
CA GLN A 63 10.26 16.70 8.72
C GLN A 63 8.95 17.20 9.32
N PRO A 64 8.46 18.38 8.89
CA PRO A 64 7.07 18.78 9.16
C PRO A 64 6.10 17.77 8.56
N ASN A 65 4.96 17.51 9.22
CA ASN A 65 3.99 16.51 8.75
C ASN A 65 3.58 16.73 7.29
N GLY A 66 4.15 15.94 6.41
CA GLY A 66 3.91 15.89 4.96
C GLY A 66 3.03 14.72 4.52
N GLY A 67 2.77 13.76 5.40
CA GLY A 67 2.11 12.49 5.12
C GLY A 67 3.08 11.39 4.69
N MET A 68 2.60 10.13 4.72
CA MET A 68 3.43 8.95 4.49
C MET A 68 4.17 8.97 3.14
N GLN A 69 3.53 9.48 2.08
CA GLN A 69 4.13 9.60 0.75
C GLN A 69 5.35 10.53 0.78
N SER A 70 5.21 11.69 1.42
CA SER A 70 6.31 12.66 1.58
C SER A 70 7.42 12.09 2.45
N ALA A 71 7.08 11.39 3.54
CA ALA A 71 8.06 10.75 4.41
C ALA A 71 8.84 9.64 3.67
N ARG A 72 8.15 8.77 2.91
CA ARG A 72 8.80 7.75 2.07
C ARG A 72 9.71 8.38 1.01
N ASN A 73 9.28 9.46 0.36
CA ASN A 73 10.08 10.18 -0.64
C ASN A 73 11.32 10.84 0.00
N ASN A 74 11.17 11.48 1.15
CA ASN A 74 12.29 12.12 1.85
C ASN A 74 13.30 11.09 2.36
N GLY A 75 12.85 9.97 2.91
CA GLY A 75 13.71 8.87 3.29
C GLY A 75 14.47 8.28 2.11
N ALA A 76 13.79 8.08 0.97
CA ALA A 76 14.42 7.61 -0.25
C ALA A 76 15.48 8.59 -0.78
N ARG A 77 15.22 9.90 -0.72
CA ARG A 77 16.20 10.93 -1.12
C ARG A 77 17.41 10.99 -0.18
N ALA A 78 17.20 10.78 1.12
CA ALA A 78 18.28 10.78 2.11
C ALA A 78 19.13 9.50 2.08
N SER A 79 18.60 8.42 1.54
CA SER A 79 19.27 7.13 1.51
C SER A 79 20.25 6.98 0.33
N THR A 80 21.25 6.08 0.47
CA THR A 80 22.39 5.94 -0.46
C THR A 80 22.42 4.59 -1.19
N GLY A 81 21.51 3.66 -0.85
CA GLY A 81 21.44 2.33 -1.44
C GLY A 81 21.02 2.36 -2.91
N GLU A 82 21.42 1.35 -3.64
CA GLU A 82 21.00 1.11 -5.03
C GLU A 82 19.54 0.62 -5.10
N TRP A 83 19.08 0.08 -4.00
CA TRP A 83 17.72 -0.38 -3.78
C TRP A 83 17.11 0.32 -2.57
N ILE A 84 15.84 0.63 -2.67
CA ILE A 84 15.05 1.26 -1.62
C ILE A 84 13.96 0.27 -1.22
N ALA A 85 13.90 -0.06 0.05
CA ALA A 85 12.83 -0.82 0.64
C ALA A 85 11.98 0.09 1.52
N PHE A 86 10.70 -0.22 1.66
CA PHE A 86 9.80 0.48 2.56
C PHE A 86 9.33 -0.48 3.66
N LEU A 87 9.16 0.04 4.86
CA LEU A 87 8.59 -0.68 5.99
C LEU A 87 7.82 0.32 6.85
N ASP A 88 6.55 0.05 7.11
CA ASP A 88 5.76 0.89 8.01
C ASP A 88 6.16 0.60 9.47
N ASP A 89 6.10 1.61 10.34
CA ASP A 89 6.66 1.58 11.70
C ASP A 89 5.93 0.62 12.65
N ASP A 90 4.79 0.06 12.25
CA ASP A 90 4.00 -0.92 12.98
C ASP A 90 4.18 -2.36 12.49
N ASP A 91 4.94 -2.57 11.40
CA ASP A 91 5.20 -3.88 10.79
C ASP A 91 6.58 -4.44 11.17
N LEU A 92 6.77 -5.76 10.98
CA LEU A 92 8.02 -6.45 11.30
C LEU A 92 8.54 -7.24 10.09
N TRP A 93 9.85 -7.16 9.83
CA TRP A 93 10.51 -8.05 8.88
C TRP A 93 10.99 -9.33 9.56
N LEU A 94 10.73 -10.49 8.94
CA LEU A 94 11.30 -11.76 9.39
C LEU A 94 12.80 -11.81 9.09
N PRO A 95 13.60 -12.53 9.91
CA PRO A 95 15.07 -12.49 9.85
C PRO A 95 15.71 -12.87 8.52
N GLU A 96 15.03 -13.67 7.70
CA GLU A 96 15.50 -14.14 6.38
C GLU A 96 15.18 -13.22 5.23
N ARG A 97 14.32 -12.21 5.43
CA ARG A 97 13.78 -11.39 4.35
C ARG A 97 14.85 -10.73 3.50
N HIS A 98 15.83 -10.06 4.14
CA HIS A 98 16.88 -9.37 3.39
C HIS A 98 17.75 -10.34 2.57
N GLY A 99 17.93 -11.58 3.04
CA GLY A 99 18.60 -12.63 2.28
C GLY A 99 17.88 -12.97 0.98
N LEU A 100 16.56 -13.22 1.05
CA LEU A 100 15.73 -13.52 -0.13
C LEU A 100 15.66 -12.34 -1.10
N VAL A 101 15.57 -11.11 -0.59
CA VAL A 101 15.66 -9.89 -1.41
C VAL A 101 17.00 -9.83 -2.14
N ALA A 102 18.11 -10.08 -1.46
CA ALA A 102 19.44 -10.08 -2.04
C ALA A 102 19.61 -11.15 -3.12
N ASP A 103 19.05 -12.35 -2.92
CA ASP A 103 19.07 -13.44 -3.91
C ASP A 103 18.32 -13.05 -5.19
N LEU A 104 17.13 -12.44 -5.05
CA LEU A 104 16.37 -11.92 -6.20
C LEU A 104 17.14 -10.81 -6.93
N ILE A 105 17.71 -9.86 -6.22
CA ILE A 105 18.52 -8.80 -6.82
C ILE A 105 19.75 -9.38 -7.55
N ALA A 106 20.37 -10.45 -7.00
CA ALA A 106 21.54 -11.10 -7.60
C ALA A 106 21.24 -11.72 -8.98
N THR A 107 19.98 -12.03 -9.27
CA THR A 107 19.58 -12.51 -10.61
C THR A 107 19.82 -11.45 -11.70
N GLY A 108 19.88 -10.17 -11.33
CA GLY A 108 19.99 -9.05 -12.29
C GLY A 108 18.74 -8.81 -13.14
N GLN A 109 17.65 -9.53 -12.87
CA GLN A 109 16.45 -9.56 -13.72
C GLN A 109 15.25 -8.81 -13.16
N VAL A 110 15.39 -8.17 -11.99
CA VAL A 110 14.26 -7.47 -11.32
C VAL A 110 14.56 -6.00 -11.14
N ASP A 111 13.52 -5.19 -11.10
CA ASP A 111 13.54 -3.76 -10.77
C ASP A 111 12.63 -3.43 -9.59
N LEU A 112 11.63 -4.28 -9.33
CA LEU A 112 10.69 -4.19 -8.23
C LEU A 112 10.56 -5.57 -7.60
N ILE A 113 10.55 -5.64 -6.27
CA ILE A 113 10.29 -6.86 -5.50
C ILE A 113 9.13 -6.60 -4.57
N SER A 114 8.22 -7.55 -4.49
CA SER A 114 7.21 -7.62 -3.44
C SER A 114 7.13 -9.06 -2.94
N GLY A 115 6.41 -9.30 -1.85
CA GLY A 115 6.32 -10.64 -1.29
C GLY A 115 5.13 -10.83 -0.39
N ASP A 116 4.91 -12.08 -0.03
CA ASP A 116 3.86 -12.46 0.88
C ASP A 116 4.13 -11.97 2.31
N PHE A 117 3.06 -11.82 3.07
CA PHE A 117 3.10 -11.41 4.47
C PHE A 117 2.01 -12.10 5.28
N THR A 118 2.20 -12.15 6.59
CA THR A 118 1.25 -12.74 7.53
C THR A 118 0.71 -11.66 8.45
N LYS A 119 -0.58 -11.65 8.72
CA LYS A 119 -1.20 -10.73 9.68
C LYS A 119 -0.99 -11.20 11.10
N PHE A 120 -0.71 -10.27 12.02
CA PHE A 120 -0.61 -10.55 13.45
C PHE A 120 -1.21 -9.41 14.29
N GLY A 121 -1.47 -9.69 15.54
CA GLY A 121 -1.96 -8.71 16.52
C GLY A 121 -1.68 -9.23 17.94
N ASP A 122 -2.26 -8.59 18.94
CA ASP A 122 -2.03 -8.93 20.34
C ASP A 122 -2.44 -10.39 20.63
N GLY A 123 -1.42 -11.26 20.77
CA GLY A 123 -1.59 -12.67 21.12
C GLY A 123 -2.07 -13.57 19.99
N TRP A 124 -2.10 -13.15 18.74
CA TRP A 124 -2.45 -13.99 17.60
C TRP A 124 -1.56 -13.76 16.38
N LEU A 125 -1.45 -14.82 15.56
CA LEU A 125 -0.78 -14.81 14.25
C LEU A 125 -1.67 -15.58 13.28
N ALA A 126 -1.89 -15.01 12.08
CA ALA A 126 -2.64 -15.71 11.04
C ALA A 126 -1.88 -16.97 10.59
N PRO A 127 -2.58 -18.09 10.37
CA PRO A 127 -1.93 -19.36 10.01
C PRO A 127 -1.35 -19.38 8.60
N ASN A 128 -1.86 -18.53 7.69
CA ASN A 128 -1.51 -18.49 6.29
C ASN A 128 -1.01 -17.09 5.88
N GLY A 129 -0.28 -17.03 4.78
CA GLY A 129 0.06 -15.80 4.12
C GLY A 129 -1.14 -15.16 3.42
N VAL A 130 -1.02 -13.87 3.13
CA VAL A 130 -2.08 -13.10 2.46
C VAL A 130 -2.25 -13.53 1.01
N PHE A 131 -1.22 -14.07 0.36
CA PHE A 131 -1.34 -14.57 -1.02
C PHE A 131 -2.32 -15.74 -1.14
N ASP A 132 -2.37 -16.61 -0.12
CA ASP A 132 -3.39 -17.68 -0.04
C ASP A 132 -4.80 -17.10 0.16
N GLU A 133 -4.95 -16.08 1.04
CA GLU A 133 -6.23 -15.40 1.22
C GLU A 133 -6.71 -14.75 -0.09
N MET A 134 -5.81 -14.11 -0.83
CA MET A 134 -6.11 -13.47 -2.11
C MET A 134 -6.52 -14.48 -3.18
N ALA A 135 -5.84 -15.63 -3.25
CA ALA A 135 -6.20 -16.70 -4.16
C ALA A 135 -7.62 -17.27 -3.88
N GLN A 136 -8.01 -17.32 -2.61
CA GLN A 136 -9.37 -17.72 -2.21
C GLN A 136 -10.42 -16.65 -2.56
N GLN A 137 -10.11 -15.36 -2.36
CA GLN A 137 -11.01 -14.24 -2.67
C GLN A 137 -11.17 -14.00 -4.17
N SER A 138 -10.12 -14.26 -4.95
CA SER A 138 -10.07 -14.08 -6.40
C SER A 138 -9.44 -15.31 -7.05
N PRO A 139 -10.22 -16.40 -7.27
CA PRO A 139 -9.74 -17.60 -7.94
C PRO A 139 -9.09 -17.25 -9.29
N GLY A 140 -7.91 -17.80 -9.56
CA GLY A 140 -7.14 -17.51 -10.76
C GLY A 140 -6.29 -16.25 -10.68
N PHE A 141 -6.21 -15.56 -9.54
CA PHE A 141 -5.38 -14.36 -9.38
C PHE A 141 -3.92 -14.60 -9.78
N TRP A 142 -3.37 -15.75 -9.45
CA TRP A 142 -1.99 -16.14 -9.76
C TRP A 142 -1.81 -16.92 -11.06
N ASP A 143 -2.89 -17.18 -11.83
CA ASP A 143 -2.82 -17.98 -13.07
C ASP A 143 -1.85 -17.33 -14.08
N GLY A 144 -0.96 -18.15 -14.63
CA GLY A 144 0.07 -17.70 -15.58
C GLY A 144 1.21 -16.87 -14.96
N ILE A 145 1.20 -16.64 -13.65
CA ILE A 145 2.35 -16.10 -12.93
C ILE A 145 3.29 -17.27 -12.61
N PRO A 146 4.58 -17.20 -13.00
CA PRO A 146 5.52 -18.27 -12.72
C PRO A 146 5.59 -18.54 -11.21
N HIS A 147 5.25 -19.75 -10.81
CA HIS A 147 5.39 -20.24 -9.44
C HIS A 147 5.57 -21.73 -9.44
N GLU A 148 6.81 -22.19 -9.36
CA GLU A 148 7.13 -23.60 -9.23
C GLU A 148 6.95 -24.06 -7.78
N THR A 149 6.42 -25.28 -7.58
CA THR A 149 6.22 -25.84 -6.24
C THR A 149 7.55 -25.89 -5.48
N GLY A 150 7.57 -25.22 -4.31
CA GLY A 150 8.76 -25.13 -3.47
C GLY A 150 9.74 -23.99 -3.84
N ALA A 151 9.47 -23.23 -4.90
CA ALA A 151 10.23 -22.04 -5.19
C ALA A 151 9.96 -20.97 -4.14
N THR A 152 11.01 -20.32 -3.61
CA THR A 152 10.88 -19.24 -2.64
C THR A 152 10.53 -17.91 -3.31
N PHE A 153 10.89 -17.73 -4.58
CA PHE A 153 10.58 -16.55 -5.37
C PHE A 153 10.42 -16.85 -6.87
N SER A 154 9.85 -15.91 -7.58
CA SER A 154 9.72 -15.94 -9.04
C SER A 154 10.02 -14.58 -9.65
N ILE A 155 10.46 -14.59 -10.92
CA ILE A 155 10.59 -13.40 -11.76
C ILE A 155 9.40 -13.37 -12.71
N VAL A 156 8.67 -12.26 -12.73
CA VAL A 156 7.42 -12.11 -13.47
C VAL A 156 7.66 -11.22 -14.68
N GLY A 157 7.55 -11.78 -15.88
CA GLY A 157 7.79 -11.05 -17.13
C GLY A 157 6.80 -9.92 -17.37
N SER A 158 5.52 -10.17 -17.13
CA SER A 158 4.45 -9.17 -17.22
C SER A 158 3.38 -9.52 -16.18
N PHE A 159 3.06 -8.58 -15.31
CA PHE A 159 1.97 -8.75 -14.36
C PHE A 159 0.75 -7.95 -14.85
N PRO A 160 -0.41 -8.59 -15.05
CA PRO A 160 -1.62 -7.89 -15.48
C PRO A 160 -2.15 -6.97 -14.37
N THR A 161 -1.90 -5.67 -14.49
CA THR A 161 -2.28 -4.68 -13.45
C THR A 161 -3.76 -4.65 -13.15
N THR A 162 -4.61 -5.06 -14.09
CA THR A 162 -6.07 -5.20 -13.89
C THR A 162 -6.44 -6.19 -12.80
N ARG A 163 -5.57 -7.15 -12.48
CA ARG A 163 -5.76 -8.08 -11.35
C ARG A 163 -5.70 -7.41 -9.99
N LEU A 164 -5.06 -6.24 -9.90
CA LEU A 164 -4.98 -5.45 -8.67
C LEU A 164 -6.30 -4.72 -8.33
N LEU A 165 -7.28 -4.73 -9.23
CA LEU A 165 -8.55 -4.02 -9.00
C LEU A 165 -9.49 -4.74 -8.01
N PRO A 166 -9.71 -6.07 -8.10
CA PRO A 166 -10.55 -6.77 -7.12
C PRO A 166 -9.84 -7.00 -5.79
N VAL A 167 -8.54 -7.33 -5.81
CA VAL A 167 -7.72 -7.62 -4.62
C VAL A 167 -6.34 -7.00 -4.79
N TYR A 168 -5.68 -6.65 -3.67
CA TYR A 168 -4.40 -5.95 -3.70
C TYR A 168 -3.41 -6.57 -2.70
N PRO A 169 -2.43 -7.36 -3.17
CA PRO A 169 -1.51 -8.10 -2.31
C PRO A 169 -0.15 -7.41 -2.07
N PHE A 170 0.16 -6.29 -2.73
CA PHE A 170 1.50 -5.69 -2.75
C PHE A 170 1.59 -4.46 -1.83
N TRP A 171 1.70 -4.70 -0.53
CA TRP A 171 1.68 -3.66 0.49
C TRP A 171 3.06 -2.99 0.64
N PRO A 172 3.11 -1.71 1.07
CA PRO A 172 4.36 -0.95 1.17
C PRO A 172 5.46 -1.67 1.94
N SER A 173 5.15 -2.31 3.07
CA SER A 173 6.12 -3.04 3.90
C SER A 173 6.77 -4.24 3.20
N THR A 174 6.21 -4.66 2.05
CA THR A 174 6.78 -5.75 1.23
C THR A 174 7.58 -5.25 0.03
N LEU A 175 7.55 -3.94 -0.27
CA LEU A 175 8.14 -3.40 -1.48
C LEU A 175 9.62 -3.12 -1.36
N VAL A 176 10.37 -3.53 -2.38
CA VAL A 176 11.77 -3.14 -2.61
C VAL A 176 11.90 -2.73 -4.07
N ILE A 177 12.41 -1.55 -4.36
CA ILE A 177 12.49 -0.98 -5.69
C ILE A 177 13.91 -0.52 -6.02
N ARG A 178 14.35 -0.74 -7.26
CA ARG A 178 15.61 -0.20 -7.76
C ARG A 178 15.53 1.33 -7.80
N ARG A 179 16.54 2.01 -7.23
CA ARG A 179 16.57 3.47 -7.13
C ARG A 179 16.29 4.18 -8.47
N ASN A 180 16.92 3.73 -9.55
CA ASN A 180 16.70 4.37 -10.85
C ASN A 180 15.24 4.22 -11.36
N LEU A 181 14.54 3.15 -11.01
CA LEU A 181 13.11 3.01 -11.31
C LEU A 181 12.29 3.96 -10.43
N PHE A 182 12.57 4.01 -9.13
CA PHE A 182 11.93 4.95 -8.20
C PHE A 182 12.05 6.40 -8.67
N ASP A 183 13.25 6.81 -9.09
CA ASP A 183 13.53 8.16 -9.56
C ASP A 183 12.80 8.46 -10.88
N ARG A 184 12.77 7.52 -11.84
CA ARG A 184 12.02 7.68 -13.09
C ARG A 184 10.51 7.81 -12.85
N LEU A 185 10.00 7.16 -11.83
CA LEU A 185 8.58 7.26 -11.43
C LEU A 185 8.28 8.53 -10.63
N ASN A 186 9.28 9.34 -10.31
CA ASN A 186 9.17 10.51 -9.46
C ASN A 186 8.63 10.19 -8.05
N GLY A 187 8.92 8.97 -7.55
CA GLY A 187 8.54 8.49 -6.23
C GLY A 187 7.04 8.32 -6.01
N TRP A 188 6.65 8.40 -4.74
CA TRP A 188 5.26 8.36 -4.28
C TRP A 188 4.54 9.66 -4.59
N ASN A 189 3.27 9.58 -4.95
CA ASN A 189 2.45 10.75 -5.27
C ASN A 189 2.00 11.51 -4.00
N GLU A 190 2.68 12.60 -3.67
CA GLU A 190 2.41 13.40 -2.46
C GLU A 190 1.06 14.12 -2.49
N THR A 191 0.42 14.25 -3.65
CA THR A 191 -0.93 14.85 -3.74
C THR A 191 -2.01 13.95 -3.12
N LEU A 192 -1.68 12.69 -2.84
CA LEU A 192 -2.55 11.71 -2.20
C LEU A 192 -2.50 11.74 -0.67
N LYS A 193 -1.91 12.76 -0.04
CA LYS A 193 -1.88 12.91 1.41
C LYS A 193 -3.28 12.77 2.01
N GLY A 194 -3.43 11.83 2.94
CA GLY A 194 -4.70 11.55 3.63
C GLY A 194 -5.73 10.75 2.80
N ILE A 195 -5.40 10.37 1.58
CA ILE A 195 -6.21 9.46 0.76
C ILE A 195 -5.84 8.02 1.13
N LYS A 196 -6.83 7.18 1.43
CA LYS A 196 -6.61 5.76 1.69
C LYS A 196 -6.34 4.98 0.40
N SER A 197 -5.57 3.90 0.49
CA SER A 197 -5.18 3.07 -0.66
C SER A 197 -4.31 3.82 -1.69
N GLU A 198 -3.58 4.83 -1.26
CA GLU A 198 -2.66 5.63 -2.09
C GLU A 198 -1.49 4.82 -2.65
N ASP A 199 -1.13 3.74 -1.95
CA ASP A 199 -0.09 2.80 -2.33
C ASP A 199 -0.39 2.08 -3.65
N ILE A 200 -1.67 1.84 -3.96
CA ILE A 200 -2.10 1.24 -5.23
C ILE A 200 -1.61 2.06 -6.43
N GLU A 201 -1.62 3.38 -6.34
CA GLU A 201 -1.16 4.27 -7.41
C GLU A 201 0.32 4.05 -7.73
N PHE A 202 1.17 4.05 -6.69
CA PHE A 202 2.60 3.86 -6.86
C PHE A 202 2.93 2.46 -7.39
N VAL A 203 2.36 1.43 -6.80
CA VAL A 203 2.62 0.03 -7.19
C VAL A 203 2.14 -0.25 -8.60
N PHE A 204 0.99 0.30 -9.01
CA PHE A 204 0.48 0.18 -10.38
C PHE A 204 1.49 0.76 -11.40
N ARG A 205 2.01 1.97 -11.14
CA ARG A 205 3.06 2.57 -11.99
C ARG A 205 4.37 1.77 -11.98
N ALA A 206 4.77 1.28 -10.81
CA ALA A 206 6.01 0.53 -10.65
C ALA A 206 5.98 -0.81 -11.41
N ILE A 207 4.89 -1.57 -11.29
CA ILE A 207 4.70 -2.84 -12.00
C ILE A 207 4.68 -2.65 -13.52
N LYS A 208 4.08 -1.56 -14.01
CA LYS A 208 4.07 -1.26 -15.45
C LYS A 208 5.43 -0.86 -16.01
N SER A 209 6.32 -0.37 -15.16
CA SER A 209 7.57 0.27 -15.58
C SER A 209 8.82 -0.53 -15.27
N GLY A 210 8.69 -1.62 -14.50
CA GLY A 210 9.81 -2.45 -14.05
C GLY A 210 9.49 -3.94 -14.04
N GLN A 211 10.54 -4.75 -13.98
CA GLN A 211 10.46 -6.20 -13.90
C GLN A 211 10.17 -6.60 -12.44
N LEU A 212 9.02 -7.27 -12.21
CA LEU A 212 8.59 -7.69 -10.88
C LEU A 212 9.23 -9.02 -10.45
N GLY A 213 9.78 -9.06 -9.23
CA GLY A 213 10.10 -10.27 -8.49
C GLY A 213 9.07 -10.49 -7.38
N ILE A 214 8.63 -11.71 -7.18
CA ILE A 214 7.68 -12.09 -6.12
C ILE A 214 8.34 -13.08 -5.18
N ILE A 215 8.34 -12.79 -3.87
CA ILE A 215 8.73 -13.72 -2.80
C ILE A 215 7.45 -14.40 -2.31
N TRP A 216 7.35 -15.72 -2.48
CA TRP A 216 6.14 -16.49 -2.18
C TRP A 216 5.98 -16.86 -0.71
N THR A 217 7.08 -16.88 0.03
CA THR A 217 7.06 -17.14 1.47
C THR A 217 6.75 -15.87 2.24
N PRO A 218 5.86 -15.90 3.23
CA PRO A 218 5.65 -14.74 4.10
C PRO A 218 6.96 -14.33 4.79
N THR A 219 7.35 -13.08 4.60
CA THR A 219 8.59 -12.50 5.13
C THR A 219 8.38 -11.20 5.89
N VAL A 220 7.13 -10.76 5.99
CA VAL A 220 6.68 -9.60 6.74
C VAL A 220 5.55 -10.02 7.66
N HIS A 221 5.56 -9.56 8.88
CA HIS A 221 4.42 -9.58 9.77
C HIS A 221 3.73 -8.22 9.72
N TYR A 222 2.51 -8.19 9.19
CA TYR A 222 1.64 -7.01 9.15
C TYR A 222 0.82 -6.92 10.43
N ARG A 223 0.97 -5.83 11.17
CA ARG A 223 0.29 -5.65 12.44
C ARG A 223 -1.16 -5.17 12.25
N VAL A 224 -2.09 -5.82 12.92
CA VAL A 224 -3.50 -5.42 12.98
C VAL A 224 -3.79 -4.87 14.37
N HIS A 225 -4.07 -3.58 14.47
CA HIS A 225 -4.41 -2.87 15.71
C HIS A 225 -5.48 -1.80 15.46
N ALA A 226 -6.04 -1.24 16.54
CA ALA A 226 -7.14 -0.27 16.44
C ALA A 226 -6.75 1.05 15.74
N GLU A 227 -5.48 1.38 15.73
CA GLU A 227 -4.92 2.61 15.15
C GLU A 227 -4.38 2.45 13.73
N ASN A 228 -4.60 1.29 13.08
CA ASN A 228 -4.21 1.12 11.69
C ASN A 228 -4.79 2.23 10.81
N ASP A 229 -3.96 2.84 9.99
CA ASP A 229 -4.37 3.95 9.11
C ASP A 229 -5.33 3.52 7.98
N SER A 230 -5.58 2.22 7.80
CA SER A 230 -6.53 1.69 6.81
C SER A 230 -7.96 2.22 6.97
N GLY A 231 -8.35 2.67 8.19
CA GLY A 231 -9.63 3.33 8.41
C GLY A 231 -10.86 2.41 8.26
N SER A 232 -12.03 2.99 8.02
CA SER A 232 -13.25 2.24 7.78
C SER A 232 -13.33 1.71 6.35
N ASN A 233 -14.06 0.60 6.13
CA ASN A 233 -14.31 0.04 4.79
C ASN A 233 -14.82 1.09 3.80
N LEU A 234 -15.62 2.07 4.26
CA LEU A 234 -16.10 3.15 3.43
C LEU A 234 -14.97 4.13 3.04
N SER A 235 -14.07 4.48 3.96
CA SER A 235 -12.95 5.38 3.65
C SER A 235 -11.96 4.73 2.68
N VAL A 236 -11.69 3.43 2.85
CA VAL A 236 -10.87 2.65 1.92
C VAL A 236 -11.50 2.59 0.53
N ALA A 237 -12.81 2.33 0.43
CA ALA A 237 -13.51 2.29 -0.84
C ALA A 237 -13.49 3.65 -1.57
N LEU A 238 -13.71 4.75 -0.84
CA LEU A 238 -13.61 6.12 -1.37
C LEU A 238 -12.20 6.44 -1.85
N GLY A 239 -11.19 6.14 -1.06
CA GLY A 239 -9.78 6.35 -1.41
C GLY A 239 -9.39 5.55 -2.66
N ARG A 240 -9.74 4.26 -2.69
CA ARG A 240 -9.51 3.38 -3.84
C ARG A 240 -10.15 3.91 -5.12
N THR A 241 -11.41 4.35 -5.04
CA THR A 241 -12.13 4.93 -6.18
C THR A 241 -11.45 6.21 -6.68
N HIS A 242 -10.95 7.05 -5.75
CA HIS A 242 -10.18 8.25 -6.09
C HIS A 242 -8.86 7.89 -6.80
N VAL A 243 -8.10 6.96 -6.26
CA VAL A 243 -6.84 6.46 -6.86
C VAL A 243 -7.08 5.87 -8.25
N TRP A 244 -8.11 5.05 -8.42
CA TRP A 244 -8.47 4.51 -9.73
C TRP A 244 -8.86 5.59 -10.74
N GLY A 245 -9.49 6.69 -10.29
CA GLY A 245 -9.77 7.86 -11.12
C GLY A 245 -8.51 8.54 -11.65
N ILE A 246 -7.46 8.62 -10.82
CA ILE A 246 -6.13 9.13 -11.23
C ILE A 246 -5.51 8.19 -12.28
N LEU A 247 -5.48 6.89 -12.01
CA LEU A 247 -4.94 5.89 -12.94
C LEU A 247 -5.71 5.84 -14.27
N LEU A 248 -7.04 6.03 -14.22
CA LEU A 248 -7.88 6.12 -15.42
C LEU A 248 -7.51 7.31 -16.30
N SER A 249 -7.09 8.42 -15.68
CA SER A 249 -6.72 9.67 -16.35
C SER A 249 -5.26 9.69 -16.82
N ASP A 250 -4.43 8.73 -16.39
CA ASP A 250 -3.02 8.65 -16.78
C ASP A 250 -2.91 8.33 -18.28
N PRO A 251 -2.17 9.11 -19.08
CA PRO A 251 -1.97 8.86 -20.50
C PRO A 251 -1.28 7.51 -20.78
N ASN A 252 -0.51 6.99 -19.83
CA ASN A 252 0.17 5.70 -19.97
C ASN A 252 -0.75 4.49 -19.68
N THR A 253 -1.98 4.71 -19.20
CA THR A 253 -2.95 3.64 -18.98
C THR A 253 -3.56 3.19 -20.31
N SER A 254 -3.43 1.90 -20.64
CA SER A 254 -3.92 1.31 -21.88
C SER A 254 -5.46 1.34 -21.97
N ALA A 255 -6.01 1.13 -23.15
CA ALA A 255 -7.46 1.11 -23.36
C ALA A 255 -8.16 0.02 -22.51
N ASP A 256 -7.56 -1.18 -22.43
CA ASP A 256 -8.10 -2.30 -21.67
C ASP A 256 -8.05 -2.05 -20.16
N GLU A 257 -6.95 -1.45 -19.67
CA GLU A 257 -6.84 -1.02 -18.29
C GLU A 257 -7.86 0.06 -17.95
N LYS A 258 -8.06 1.04 -18.84
CA LYS A 258 -9.09 2.10 -18.70
C LYS A 258 -10.48 1.53 -18.59
N LEU A 259 -10.83 0.57 -19.45
CA LEU A 259 -12.12 -0.11 -19.38
C LEU A 259 -12.30 -0.85 -18.06
N SER A 260 -11.26 -1.58 -17.62
CA SER A 260 -11.29 -2.33 -16.36
C SER A 260 -11.39 -1.39 -15.15
N LEU A 261 -10.65 -0.27 -15.15
CA LEU A 261 -10.73 0.77 -14.12
C LEU A 261 -12.10 1.42 -14.06
N ALA A 262 -12.68 1.78 -15.21
CA ALA A 262 -14.02 2.37 -15.28
C ALA A 262 -15.07 1.44 -14.69
N ASN A 263 -15.02 0.14 -15.04
CA ASN A 263 -15.93 -0.87 -14.48
C ASN A 263 -15.73 -1.05 -12.97
N ALA A 264 -14.48 -1.06 -12.51
CA ALA A 264 -14.16 -1.18 -11.08
C ALA A 264 -14.67 0.03 -10.29
N ILE A 265 -14.51 1.24 -10.84
CA ILE A 265 -15.04 2.48 -10.25
C ILE A 265 -16.58 2.43 -10.16
N ASP A 266 -17.26 2.06 -11.24
CA ASP A 266 -18.73 1.98 -11.26
C ASP A 266 -19.24 0.99 -10.20
N ASN A 267 -18.68 -0.22 -10.16
CA ASN A 267 -19.00 -1.22 -9.14
C ASN A 267 -18.74 -0.72 -7.70
N ALA A 268 -17.61 -0.03 -7.47
CA ALA A 268 -17.29 0.51 -6.16
C ALA A 268 -18.27 1.61 -5.73
N LEU A 269 -18.70 2.47 -6.64
CA LEU A 269 -19.67 3.54 -6.37
C LEU A 269 -21.02 3.00 -5.90
N HIS A 270 -21.50 1.88 -6.45
CA HIS A 270 -22.69 1.17 -5.97
C HIS A 270 -22.51 0.70 -4.52
N GLY A 271 -21.36 0.09 -4.20
CA GLY A 271 -21.01 -0.33 -2.84
C GLY A 271 -20.91 0.84 -1.84
N ILE A 272 -20.29 1.94 -2.28
CA ILE A 272 -20.19 3.19 -1.51
C ILE A 272 -21.57 3.78 -1.23
N LEU A 273 -22.43 3.86 -2.24
CA LEU A 273 -23.82 4.32 -2.07
C LEU A 273 -24.56 3.51 -1.02
N PHE A 274 -24.47 2.18 -1.09
CA PHE A 274 -25.09 1.28 -0.11
C PHE A 274 -24.53 1.48 1.30
N SER A 275 -23.22 1.44 1.47
CA SER A 275 -22.54 1.54 2.76
C SER A 275 -22.76 2.91 3.43
N ALA A 276 -22.65 3.97 2.63
CA ALA A 276 -22.87 5.34 3.12
C ALA A 276 -24.32 5.55 3.57
N PHE A 277 -25.31 5.04 2.80
CA PHE A 277 -26.71 5.10 3.20
C PHE A 277 -26.96 4.34 4.50
N SER A 278 -26.48 3.10 4.62
CA SER A 278 -26.63 2.26 5.81
C SER A 278 -25.98 2.89 7.04
N SER A 279 -24.85 3.59 6.86
CA SER A 279 -24.16 4.33 7.92
C SER A 279 -24.70 5.74 8.15
N LYS A 280 -25.83 6.11 7.58
CA LYS A 280 -26.47 7.44 7.68
C LYS A 280 -25.60 8.61 7.16
N LYS A 281 -24.58 8.33 6.35
CA LYS A 281 -23.70 9.32 5.70
C LYS A 281 -24.31 9.80 4.39
N TYR A 282 -25.50 10.41 4.44
CA TYR A 282 -26.33 10.71 3.27
C TYR A 282 -25.71 11.66 2.25
N LYS A 283 -24.85 12.61 2.69
CA LYS A 283 -24.08 13.47 1.76
C LYS A 283 -23.13 12.65 0.89
N VAL A 284 -22.45 11.66 1.48
CA VAL A 284 -21.53 10.74 0.76
C VAL A 284 -22.32 9.85 -0.21
N ALA A 285 -23.46 9.30 0.23
CA ALA A 285 -24.33 8.51 -0.62
C ALA A 285 -24.81 9.30 -1.86
N LEU A 286 -25.18 10.57 -1.69
CA LEU A 286 -25.55 11.45 -2.80
C LEU A 286 -24.39 11.74 -3.73
N GLN A 287 -23.20 11.96 -3.19
CA GLN A 287 -22.00 12.21 -4.01
C GLN A 287 -21.66 10.98 -4.86
N ALA A 288 -21.68 9.79 -4.30
CA ALA A 288 -21.47 8.55 -5.04
C ALA A 288 -22.50 8.40 -6.18
N SER A 289 -23.78 8.64 -5.87
CA SER A 289 -24.86 8.51 -6.86
C SER A 289 -24.77 9.46 -8.05
N LYS A 290 -24.06 10.59 -7.92
CA LYS A 290 -23.87 11.55 -9.04
C LYS A 290 -22.93 11.01 -10.11
N ASN A 291 -22.03 10.11 -9.72
CA ASN A 291 -21.01 9.53 -10.58
C ASN A 291 -21.43 8.17 -11.17
N ILE A 292 -22.60 7.65 -10.77
CA ILE A 292 -23.22 6.46 -11.34
C ILE A 292 -24.18 6.90 -12.44
N ASP A 293 -24.13 6.25 -13.61
CA ASP A 293 -25.17 6.50 -14.63
C ASP A 293 -26.55 6.17 -14.03
N ARG A 294 -27.50 7.10 -14.19
CA ARG A 294 -28.88 6.94 -13.66
C ARG A 294 -29.59 5.72 -14.20
N LEU A 295 -29.23 5.26 -15.39
CA LEU A 295 -29.78 4.05 -15.99
C LEU A 295 -29.29 2.79 -15.25
N ASN A 296 -28.10 2.82 -14.69
CA ASN A 296 -27.49 1.70 -13.98
C ASN A 296 -27.96 1.58 -12.51
N LEU A 297 -28.64 2.62 -11.96
CA LEU A 297 -29.18 2.55 -10.60
C LEU A 297 -30.37 1.59 -10.53
N SER A 298 -30.27 0.60 -9.65
CA SER A 298 -31.40 -0.30 -9.31
C SER A 298 -32.55 0.46 -8.65
N PRO A 299 -33.78 -0.09 -8.65
CA PRO A 299 -34.91 0.53 -7.95
C PRO A 299 -34.65 0.83 -6.47
N SER A 300 -33.97 -0.06 -5.78
CA SER A 300 -33.62 0.13 -4.36
C SER A 300 -32.61 1.27 -4.15
N GLU A 301 -31.67 1.44 -5.05
CA GLU A 301 -30.69 2.55 -5.01
C GLU A 301 -31.36 3.89 -5.34
N LYS A 302 -32.26 3.93 -6.30
CA LYS A 302 -33.07 5.13 -6.59
C LYS A 302 -33.84 5.61 -5.35
N ILE A 303 -34.41 4.67 -4.58
CA ILE A 303 -35.08 4.97 -3.30
C ILE A 303 -34.08 5.52 -2.27
N LYS A 304 -32.92 4.89 -2.09
CA LYS A 304 -31.87 5.36 -1.18
C LYS A 304 -31.40 6.77 -1.53
N VAL A 305 -31.20 7.05 -2.82
CA VAL A 305 -30.83 8.39 -3.32
C VAL A 305 -31.91 9.42 -3.01
N ALA A 306 -33.18 9.08 -3.25
CA ALA A 306 -34.30 9.97 -2.96
C ALA A 306 -34.41 10.31 -1.46
N ILE A 307 -34.33 9.30 -0.59
CA ILE A 307 -34.32 9.47 0.87
C ILE A 307 -33.13 10.34 1.31
N SER A 308 -31.93 10.04 0.81
CA SER A 308 -30.72 10.80 1.12
C SER A 308 -30.86 12.27 0.75
N ARG A 309 -31.46 12.56 -0.42
CA ARG A 309 -31.72 13.92 -0.88
C ARG A 309 -32.67 14.66 0.05
N ILE A 310 -33.77 14.04 0.44
CA ILE A 310 -34.74 14.63 1.39
C ILE A 310 -34.07 14.97 2.70
N ILE A 311 -33.33 14.00 3.30
CA ILE A 311 -32.68 14.18 4.60
C ILE A 311 -31.64 15.31 4.55
N VAL A 312 -30.80 15.35 3.50
CA VAL A 312 -29.78 16.39 3.36
C VAL A 312 -30.41 17.77 3.17
N THR A 313 -31.52 17.86 2.40
CA THR A 313 -32.24 19.12 2.19
C THR A 313 -32.86 19.62 3.49
N ILE A 314 -33.53 18.74 4.27
CA ILE A 314 -34.14 19.10 5.56
C ILE A 314 -33.08 19.47 6.60
N GLY A 315 -31.95 18.74 6.64
CA GLY A 315 -30.82 19.04 7.54
C GLY A 315 -30.19 20.40 7.24
N SER A 316 -30.03 20.78 5.98
CA SER A 316 -29.49 22.08 5.58
C SER A 316 -30.41 23.28 5.97
N VAL A 317 -31.69 23.03 6.22
CA VAL A 317 -32.65 24.05 6.67
C VAL A 317 -32.60 24.25 8.19
N LYS A 318 -32.04 23.29 8.94
CA LYS A 318 -31.89 23.41 10.41
C LYS A 318 -30.57 24.06 10.87
N ASP A 319 -29.59 24.18 9.95
CA ASP A 319 -28.29 24.80 10.17
C ASP A 319 -28.26 26.29 9.69
N CYS A 320 -29.43 26.84 9.25
CA CYS A 320 -29.71 28.26 9.01
C CYS A 320 -30.58 28.82 10.15
#